data_622406c7bbbddcf69f23f5bdea9cc64c
#
_entry.id   622406c7bbbddcf69f23f5bdea9cc64c
#
_cell.length_a   1.000
_cell.length_b   1.000
_cell.length_c   1.000
_cell.angle_alpha   90.00
_cell.angle_beta   90.00
_cell.angle_gamma   90.00
#
_symmetry.space_group_name_H-M   'P 1'
#
loop_
_entity.id
_entity.type
_entity.pdbx_description
1 polymer ?
#
loop_
_entity_poly.entity_id
_entity_poly.type
_entity_poly.pdbx_seq_one_letter_code
_entity_poly.pdbx_strand_id
1 'polypeptide(L)'
;MEATTLSEARVYVGTYAKYNNGSLYGAWLDLSDYSDKEEFYEACRELHEDEEDAEYMFQDWENVPEGLIGESWISENFFALRDAVEDLNDTEQEAFFVWCTYKSHDLSEEDADDLIKAFQDEYIGQYDDEEDFATQIVAECYELPDFAETYFDYQRFARDLFMCDYWFDDGFVFRAA
;
A
#
# COMPACT_ATOMS: atom_id res chain seq x y z
N MET A 1 -6.68 -4.41 9.23
CA MET A 1 -6.20 -4.81 7.89
C MET A 1 -4.79 -5.33 8.06
N GLU A 2 -4.45 -6.48 7.49
CA GLU A 2 -3.05 -6.92 7.52
C GLU A 2 -2.22 -5.93 6.68
N ALA A 3 -1.13 -5.43 7.25
CA ALA A 3 -0.24 -4.51 6.54
C ALA A 3 0.26 -5.18 5.25
N THR A 4 0.04 -4.54 4.11
CA THR A 4 0.54 -5.02 2.83
C THR A 4 2.05 -4.77 2.77
N THR A 5 2.83 -5.80 3.03
CA THR A 5 4.28 -5.72 2.98
C THR A 5 4.75 -6.19 1.60
N LEU A 6 5.05 -5.25 0.71
CA LEU A 6 5.45 -5.57 -0.68
C LEU A 6 6.71 -6.42 -0.77
N SER A 7 7.60 -6.35 0.22
CA SER A 7 8.78 -7.22 0.31
C SER A 7 8.45 -8.70 0.53
N GLU A 8 7.24 -9.01 0.99
CA GLU A 8 6.74 -10.37 1.18
C GLU A 8 5.73 -10.79 0.10
N ALA A 9 5.63 -10.01 -0.99
CA ALA A 9 4.75 -10.30 -2.10
C ALA A 9 5.19 -11.55 -2.84
N ARG A 10 4.25 -12.44 -3.14
CA ARG A 10 4.50 -13.68 -3.88
C ARG A 10 3.32 -14.07 -4.76
N VAL A 11 3.61 -14.82 -5.79
CA VAL A 11 2.64 -15.29 -6.77
C VAL A 11 2.78 -16.79 -6.98
N TYR A 12 1.67 -17.53 -6.99
CA TYR A 12 1.63 -18.94 -7.40
C TYR A 12 1.45 -19.02 -8.90
N VAL A 13 2.48 -19.48 -9.59
CA VAL A 13 2.55 -19.51 -11.05
C VAL A 13 2.31 -20.92 -11.57
N GLY A 14 1.20 -21.10 -12.27
CA GLY A 14 0.88 -22.28 -13.09
C GLY A 14 0.79 -21.91 -14.55
N THR A 15 0.21 -22.81 -15.37
CA THR A 15 -0.13 -22.55 -16.77
C THR A 15 -1.57 -22.97 -17.07
N TYR A 16 -2.19 -22.30 -18.02
CA TYR A 16 -3.54 -22.67 -18.48
C TYR A 16 -3.59 -24.08 -19.06
N ALA A 17 -2.56 -24.52 -19.78
CA ALA A 17 -2.49 -25.87 -20.34
C ALA A 17 -2.49 -26.94 -19.24
N LYS A 18 -1.68 -26.77 -18.20
CA LYS A 18 -1.64 -27.70 -17.06
C LYS A 18 -2.95 -27.70 -16.30
N TYR A 19 -3.49 -26.53 -16.00
CA TYR A 19 -4.77 -26.38 -15.30
C TYR A 19 -5.92 -27.06 -16.05
N ASN A 20 -6.03 -26.84 -17.36
CA ASN A 20 -7.06 -27.45 -18.20
C ASN A 20 -6.92 -28.99 -18.30
N ASN A 21 -5.72 -29.51 -18.10
CA ASN A 21 -5.45 -30.95 -18.04
C ASN A 21 -5.58 -31.55 -16.63
N GLY A 22 -6.06 -30.76 -15.67
CA GLY A 22 -6.29 -31.19 -14.29
C GLY A 22 -5.03 -31.20 -13.41
N SER A 23 -3.94 -30.57 -13.86
CA SER A 23 -2.71 -30.41 -13.10
C SER A 23 -2.67 -29.07 -12.41
N LEU A 24 -2.41 -29.04 -11.11
CA LEU A 24 -2.13 -27.84 -10.32
C LEU A 24 -0.63 -27.59 -10.18
N TYR A 25 0.19 -28.18 -11.03
CA TYR A 25 1.63 -27.98 -10.99
C TYR A 25 2.00 -26.53 -11.20
N GLY A 26 2.77 -26.01 -10.27
CA GLY A 26 3.30 -24.66 -10.25
C GLY A 26 4.13 -24.47 -8.99
N ALA A 27 4.56 -23.26 -8.74
CA ALA A 27 5.28 -22.90 -7.53
C ALA A 27 4.98 -21.46 -7.12
N TRP A 28 5.16 -21.17 -5.84
CA TRP A 28 5.25 -19.81 -5.35
C TRP A 28 6.56 -19.18 -5.76
N LEU A 29 6.49 -18.01 -6.38
CA LEU A 29 7.63 -17.17 -6.69
C LEU A 29 7.55 -15.90 -5.84
N ASP A 30 8.59 -15.65 -5.06
CA ASP A 30 8.70 -14.45 -4.23
C ASP A 30 9.13 -13.26 -5.12
N LEU A 31 8.30 -12.23 -5.19
CA LEU A 31 8.55 -11.09 -6.07
C LEU A 31 9.75 -10.24 -5.65
N SER A 32 10.22 -10.41 -4.41
CA SER A 32 11.46 -9.79 -3.92
C SER A 32 12.75 -10.36 -4.56
N ASP A 33 12.67 -11.56 -5.16
CA ASP A 33 13.81 -12.20 -5.81
C ASP A 33 14.12 -11.63 -7.20
N TYR A 34 13.23 -10.78 -7.75
CA TYR A 34 13.33 -10.26 -9.11
C TYR A 34 13.41 -8.73 -9.10
N SER A 35 14.32 -8.17 -9.91
CA SER A 35 14.49 -6.71 -10.01
C SER A 35 13.35 -6.05 -10.78
N ASP A 36 12.81 -6.75 -11.77
CA ASP A 36 11.80 -6.22 -12.66
C ASP A 36 10.87 -7.33 -13.20
N LYS A 37 9.91 -6.91 -13.98
CA LYS A 37 8.94 -7.80 -14.62
C LYS A 37 9.57 -8.82 -15.55
N GLU A 38 10.65 -8.46 -16.26
CA GLU A 38 11.31 -9.34 -17.22
C GLU A 38 11.98 -10.52 -16.50
N GLU A 39 12.72 -10.26 -15.43
CA GLU A 39 13.32 -11.29 -14.59
C GLU A 39 12.29 -12.23 -13.97
N PHE A 40 11.16 -11.68 -13.51
CA PHE A 40 10.04 -12.48 -13.00
C PHE A 40 9.49 -13.43 -14.10
N TYR A 41 9.28 -12.93 -15.31
CA TYR A 41 8.81 -13.78 -16.40
C TYR A 41 9.86 -14.78 -16.89
N GLU A 42 11.17 -14.50 -16.75
CA GLU A 42 12.23 -15.49 -16.96
C GLU A 42 12.12 -16.65 -15.97
N ALA A 43 11.90 -16.36 -14.70
CA ALA A 43 11.66 -17.40 -13.70
C ALA A 43 10.39 -18.22 -13.97
N CYS A 44 9.32 -17.59 -14.49
CA CYS A 44 8.12 -18.29 -14.95
C CYS A 44 8.45 -19.27 -16.11
N ARG A 45 9.29 -18.85 -17.06
CA ARG A 45 9.75 -19.70 -18.17
C ARG A 45 10.57 -20.89 -17.69
N GLU A 46 11.49 -20.66 -16.76
CA GLU A 46 12.30 -21.73 -16.15
C GLU A 46 11.44 -22.74 -15.40
N LEU A 47 10.45 -22.27 -14.63
CA LEU A 47 9.52 -23.13 -13.90
C LEU A 47 8.70 -24.04 -14.84
N HIS A 48 8.37 -23.58 -16.03
CA HIS A 48 7.54 -24.25 -17.02
C HIS A 48 8.29 -24.55 -18.33
N GLU A 49 9.59 -24.87 -18.26
CA GLU A 49 10.45 -25.15 -19.41
C GLU A 49 9.99 -26.36 -20.26
N ASP A 50 9.10 -27.19 -19.72
CA ASP A 50 8.47 -28.31 -20.39
C ASP A 50 7.39 -27.89 -21.42
N GLU A 51 7.00 -26.61 -21.44
CA GLU A 51 6.04 -26.03 -22.38
C GLU A 51 6.74 -25.02 -23.31
N GLU A 52 6.66 -25.23 -24.65
CA GLU A 52 7.34 -24.40 -25.63
C GLU A 52 6.80 -22.97 -25.70
N ASP A 53 5.48 -22.79 -25.51
CA ASP A 53 4.78 -21.50 -25.51
C ASP A 53 3.82 -21.45 -24.30
N ALA A 54 4.35 -21.42 -23.07
CA ALA A 54 3.57 -21.45 -21.87
C ALA A 54 2.73 -20.16 -21.72
N GLU A 55 1.43 -20.31 -21.54
CA GLU A 55 0.53 -19.25 -21.11
C GLU A 55 0.40 -19.32 -19.58
N TYR A 56 1.05 -18.38 -18.88
CA TYR A 56 1.07 -18.38 -17.42
C TYR A 56 -0.29 -18.04 -16.85
N MET A 57 -0.64 -18.79 -15.80
CA MET A 57 -1.83 -18.57 -14.98
C MET A 57 -1.39 -18.27 -13.54
N PHE A 58 -1.61 -17.05 -13.08
CA PHE A 58 -1.37 -16.68 -11.71
C PHE A 58 -2.58 -17.11 -10.88
N GLN A 59 -2.45 -18.27 -10.25
CA GLN A 59 -3.56 -18.95 -9.60
C GLN A 59 -3.87 -18.38 -8.22
N ASP A 60 -2.88 -17.79 -7.59
CA ASP A 60 -2.98 -17.15 -6.28
C ASP A 60 -1.84 -16.14 -6.08
N TRP A 61 -2.04 -15.15 -5.23
CA TRP A 61 -1.03 -14.18 -4.85
C TRP A 61 -1.27 -13.64 -3.44
N GLU A 62 -0.20 -13.24 -2.79
CA GLU A 62 -0.21 -12.65 -1.46
C GLU A 62 0.59 -11.34 -1.46
N ASN A 63 0.14 -10.37 -0.66
CA ASN A 63 0.78 -9.07 -0.46
C ASN A 63 1.00 -8.25 -1.75
N VAL A 64 0.20 -8.47 -2.78
CA VAL A 64 0.17 -7.64 -3.99
C VAL A 64 -1.07 -6.74 -3.94
N PRO A 65 -0.91 -5.40 -4.02
CA PRO A 65 -2.04 -4.49 -4.02
C PRO A 65 -3.01 -4.75 -5.17
N GLU A 66 -4.29 -4.50 -4.90
CA GLU A 66 -5.33 -4.62 -5.92
C GLU A 66 -5.02 -3.72 -7.13
N GLY A 67 -5.27 -4.23 -8.33
CA GLY A 67 -5.02 -3.52 -9.58
C GLY A 67 -3.60 -3.67 -10.13
N LEU A 68 -2.65 -4.28 -9.39
CA LEU A 68 -1.29 -4.53 -9.88
C LEU A 68 -1.06 -5.93 -10.44
N ILE A 69 -1.97 -6.85 -10.20
CA ILE A 69 -1.91 -8.23 -10.69
C ILE A 69 -3.29 -8.73 -11.10
N GLY A 70 -3.32 -9.62 -12.06
CA GLY A 70 -4.48 -10.40 -12.47
C GLY A 70 -4.09 -11.83 -12.80
N GLU A 71 -5.05 -12.65 -13.17
CA GLU A 71 -4.87 -14.07 -13.44
C GLU A 71 -3.78 -14.37 -14.51
N SER A 72 -3.54 -13.45 -15.45
CA SER A 72 -2.61 -13.65 -16.57
C SER A 72 -1.59 -12.51 -16.75
N TRP A 73 -1.54 -11.57 -15.81
CA TRP A 73 -0.66 -10.40 -15.95
C TRP A 73 -0.25 -9.84 -14.59
N ILE A 74 0.91 -9.19 -14.57
CA ILE A 74 1.38 -8.34 -13.48
C ILE A 74 1.82 -7.00 -14.07
N SER A 75 1.50 -5.90 -13.36
CA SER A 75 1.92 -4.56 -13.75
C SER A 75 3.43 -4.38 -13.54
N GLU A 76 4.09 -3.73 -14.46
CA GLU A 76 5.47 -3.28 -14.30
C GLU A 76 5.62 -2.30 -13.13
N ASN A 77 4.58 -1.50 -12.88
CA ASN A 77 4.52 -0.57 -11.75
C ASN A 77 4.60 -1.25 -10.38
N PHE A 78 4.28 -2.55 -10.26
CA PHE A 78 4.49 -3.28 -9.00
C PHE A 78 5.95 -3.17 -8.53
N PHE A 79 6.90 -3.41 -9.42
CA PHE A 79 8.33 -3.39 -9.09
C PHE A 79 8.81 -1.98 -8.77
N ALA A 80 8.39 -0.97 -9.53
CA ALA A 80 8.70 0.43 -9.25
C ALA A 80 8.13 0.88 -7.89
N LEU A 81 6.88 0.50 -7.58
CA LEU A 81 6.23 0.82 -6.31
C LEU A 81 6.91 0.12 -5.13
N ARG A 82 7.25 -1.17 -5.27
CA ARG A 82 8.00 -1.92 -4.26
C ARG A 82 9.31 -1.19 -3.89
N ASP A 83 10.07 -0.80 -4.89
CA ASP A 83 11.35 -0.12 -4.69
C ASP A 83 11.16 1.28 -4.08
N ALA A 84 10.11 2.01 -4.50
CA ALA A 84 9.81 3.34 -3.98
C ALA A 84 9.36 3.32 -2.50
N VAL A 85 8.61 2.31 -2.06
CA VAL A 85 8.18 2.20 -0.66
C VAL A 85 9.25 1.64 0.28
N GLU A 86 10.36 1.11 -0.23
CA GLU A 86 11.45 0.55 0.58
C GLU A 86 12.07 1.58 1.55
N ASP A 87 12.08 2.85 1.16
CA ASP A 87 12.57 3.96 2.00
C ASP A 87 11.60 4.37 3.11
N LEU A 88 10.36 3.89 3.09
CA LEU A 88 9.36 4.11 4.13
C LEU A 88 9.47 3.04 5.22
N ASN A 89 9.27 3.42 6.47
CA ASN A 89 9.14 2.43 7.55
C ASN A 89 7.78 1.69 7.45
N ASP A 90 7.62 0.60 8.21
CA ASP A 90 6.42 -0.26 8.12
C ASP A 90 5.11 0.52 8.36
N THR A 91 5.10 1.45 9.31
CA THR A 91 3.94 2.30 9.61
C THR A 91 3.62 3.26 8.45
N GLU A 92 4.65 3.85 7.85
CA GLU A 92 4.49 4.74 6.70
C GLU A 92 4.05 3.98 5.45
N GLN A 93 4.49 2.73 5.24
CA GLN A 93 4.02 1.89 4.14
C GLN A 93 2.52 1.59 4.30
N GLU A 94 2.08 1.24 5.50
CA GLU A 94 0.65 1.03 5.78
C GLU A 94 -0.16 2.31 5.52
N ALA A 95 0.29 3.44 6.05
CA ALA A 95 -0.34 4.74 5.83
C ALA A 95 -0.39 5.13 4.33
N PHE A 96 0.65 4.82 3.57
CA PHE A 96 0.70 5.08 2.14
C PHE A 96 -0.41 4.35 1.37
N PHE A 97 -0.64 3.07 1.66
CA PHE A 97 -1.73 2.32 1.01
C PHE A 97 -3.11 2.78 1.45
N VAL A 98 -3.29 3.20 2.71
CA VAL A 98 -4.53 3.85 3.18
C VAL A 98 -4.77 5.15 2.40
N TRP A 99 -3.74 5.98 2.26
CA TRP A 99 -3.79 7.22 1.50
C TRP A 99 -4.13 7.00 0.02
N CYS A 100 -3.47 6.05 -0.64
CA CYS A 100 -3.74 5.69 -2.04
C CYS A 100 -5.19 5.23 -2.23
N THR A 101 -5.70 4.40 -1.33
CA THR A 101 -7.07 3.88 -1.37
C THR A 101 -8.09 4.99 -1.19
N TYR A 102 -7.90 5.84 -0.18
CA TYR A 102 -8.80 6.97 0.10
C TYR A 102 -8.89 7.95 -1.07
N LYS A 103 -7.75 8.27 -1.67
CA LYS A 103 -7.66 9.16 -2.82
C LYS A 103 -8.02 8.51 -4.16
N SER A 104 -8.22 7.20 -4.18
CA SER A 104 -8.50 6.41 -5.39
C SER A 104 -7.39 6.52 -6.44
N HIS A 105 -6.13 6.49 -6.01
CA HIS A 105 -4.99 6.46 -6.93
C HIS A 105 -4.92 5.14 -7.71
N ASP A 106 -4.61 5.25 -8.99
CA ASP A 106 -4.38 4.09 -9.85
C ASP A 106 -2.90 3.69 -9.81
N LEU A 107 -2.57 2.71 -8.95
CA LEU A 107 -1.19 2.24 -8.75
C LEU A 107 -0.59 1.59 -10.01
N SER A 108 -1.41 1.20 -10.99
CA SER A 108 -0.94 0.61 -12.23
C SER A 108 -0.50 1.62 -13.29
N GLU A 109 -0.97 2.86 -13.19
CA GLU A 109 -0.76 3.91 -14.18
C GLU A 109 0.07 5.10 -13.66
N GLU A 110 -0.03 5.40 -12.35
CA GLU A 110 0.63 6.55 -11.75
C GLU A 110 2.09 6.25 -11.40
N ASP A 111 2.95 7.25 -11.53
CA ASP A 111 4.38 7.14 -11.20
C ASP A 111 4.58 6.95 -9.70
N ALA A 112 5.35 5.93 -9.31
CA ALA A 112 5.54 5.56 -7.91
C ALA A 112 6.27 6.65 -7.10
N ASP A 113 7.29 7.29 -7.66
CA ASP A 113 8.05 8.34 -6.98
C ASP A 113 7.20 9.60 -6.76
N ASP A 114 6.35 9.95 -7.73
CA ASP A 114 5.40 11.06 -7.61
C ASP A 114 4.34 10.78 -6.53
N LEU A 115 3.84 9.54 -6.44
CA LEU A 115 2.92 9.11 -5.39
C LEU A 115 3.55 9.20 -4.01
N ILE A 116 4.77 8.70 -3.82
CA ILE A 116 5.49 8.77 -2.54
C ILE A 116 5.70 10.23 -2.11
N LYS A 117 6.09 11.08 -3.03
CA LYS A 117 6.29 12.51 -2.75
C LYS A 117 4.99 13.19 -2.32
N ALA A 118 3.90 12.95 -3.05
CA ALA A 118 2.60 13.51 -2.70
C ALA A 118 2.09 13.00 -1.34
N PHE A 119 2.30 11.72 -1.06
CA PHE A 119 2.00 11.13 0.25
C PHE A 119 2.79 11.81 1.36
N GLN A 120 4.10 11.97 1.20
CA GLN A 120 4.96 12.61 2.21
C GLN A 120 4.58 14.08 2.48
N ASP A 121 4.07 14.80 1.48
CA ASP A 121 3.59 16.17 1.64
C ASP A 121 2.28 16.23 2.47
N GLU A 122 1.46 15.18 2.45
CA GLU A 122 0.16 15.14 3.14
C GLU A 122 0.18 14.36 4.47
N TYR A 123 1.05 13.34 4.60
CA TYR A 123 1.09 12.48 5.78
C TYR A 123 1.55 13.23 7.03
N ILE A 124 0.80 13.08 8.11
CA ILE A 124 1.09 13.71 9.41
C ILE A 124 1.61 12.70 10.43
N GLY A 125 0.92 11.57 10.57
CA GLY A 125 1.31 10.56 11.56
C GLY A 125 0.18 9.59 11.90
N GLN A 126 0.47 8.73 12.88
CA GLN A 126 -0.47 7.77 13.43
C GLN A 126 -1.04 8.27 14.77
N TYR A 127 -2.35 8.17 14.94
CA TYR A 127 -3.09 8.59 16.11
C TYR A 127 -4.20 7.60 16.44
N ASP A 128 -4.61 7.54 17.69
CA ASP A 128 -5.70 6.65 18.10
C ASP A 128 -7.05 7.08 17.50
N ASP A 129 -7.28 8.39 17.47
CA ASP A 129 -8.47 9.01 16.88
C ASP A 129 -8.26 10.50 16.58
N GLU A 130 -9.28 11.15 16.02
CA GLU A 130 -9.27 12.59 15.71
C GLU A 130 -9.08 13.47 16.95
N GLU A 131 -9.61 13.05 18.12
CA GLU A 131 -9.48 13.78 19.38
C GLU A 131 -8.05 13.73 19.92
N ASP A 132 -7.37 12.58 19.80
CA ASP A 132 -5.96 12.40 20.16
C ASP A 132 -5.06 13.35 19.36
N PHE A 133 -5.26 13.40 18.04
CA PHE A 133 -4.57 14.38 17.20
C PHE A 133 -4.83 15.84 17.61
N ALA A 134 -6.10 16.20 17.83
CA ALA A 134 -6.48 17.54 18.26
C ALA A 134 -5.86 17.92 19.62
N THR A 135 -5.78 16.97 20.54
CA THR A 135 -5.15 17.13 21.85
C THR A 135 -3.66 17.45 21.70
N GLN A 136 -2.98 16.73 20.82
CA GLN A 136 -1.56 16.99 20.53
C GLN A 136 -1.35 18.37 19.88
N ILE A 137 -2.19 18.76 18.93
CA ILE A 137 -2.13 20.10 18.30
C ILE A 137 -2.28 21.20 19.35
N VAL A 138 -3.21 21.05 20.30
CA VAL A 138 -3.38 22.03 21.39
C VAL A 138 -2.13 22.10 22.27
N ALA A 139 -1.57 20.94 22.64
CA ALA A 139 -0.38 20.88 23.49
C ALA A 139 0.88 21.50 22.83
N GLU A 140 1.02 21.35 21.52
CA GLU A 140 2.19 21.83 20.79
C GLU A 140 2.08 23.28 20.30
N CYS A 141 0.87 23.71 19.92
CA CYS A 141 0.66 24.98 19.24
C CYS A 141 0.05 26.08 20.13
N TYR A 142 -0.52 25.72 21.27
CA TYR A 142 -1.26 26.64 22.12
C TYR A 142 -0.83 26.51 23.59
N GLU A 143 -0.74 27.64 24.27
CA GLU A 143 -0.57 27.68 25.73
C GLU A 143 -1.94 27.97 26.39
N LEU A 144 -2.53 26.94 26.99
CA LEU A 144 -3.77 27.09 27.77
C LEU A 144 -3.43 27.23 29.27
N PRO A 145 -4.02 28.22 29.99
CA PRO A 145 -3.99 28.21 31.42
C PRO A 145 -4.67 26.95 32.00
N ASP A 146 -4.19 26.43 33.14
CA ASP A 146 -4.70 25.20 33.76
C ASP A 146 -6.23 25.16 33.89
N PHE A 147 -6.87 26.28 34.22
CA PHE A 147 -8.32 26.37 34.27
C PHE A 147 -8.98 26.17 32.89
N ALA A 148 -8.45 26.78 31.86
CA ALA A 148 -8.98 26.66 30.49
C ALA A 148 -8.75 25.26 29.92
N GLU A 149 -7.62 24.64 30.23
CA GLU A 149 -7.31 23.26 29.80
C GLU A 149 -8.34 22.26 30.35
N THR A 150 -8.76 22.39 31.61
CA THR A 150 -9.76 21.54 32.24
C THR A 150 -11.13 21.58 31.54
N TYR A 151 -11.49 22.70 30.93
CA TYR A 151 -12.80 22.93 30.30
C TYR A 151 -12.73 23.02 28.79
N PHE A 152 -11.56 22.77 28.18
CA PHE A 152 -11.40 22.81 26.72
C PHE A 152 -12.15 21.64 26.06
N ASP A 153 -12.95 21.94 25.04
CA ASP A 153 -13.73 20.98 24.31
C ASP A 153 -12.89 20.41 23.12
N TYR A 154 -12.08 19.39 23.41
CA TYR A 154 -11.21 18.74 22.40
C TYR A 154 -12.01 18.09 21.28
N GLN A 155 -13.18 17.53 21.55
CA GLN A 155 -14.03 16.91 20.52
C GLN A 155 -14.55 17.94 19.53
N ARG A 156 -14.94 19.11 20.01
CA ARG A 156 -15.37 20.20 19.12
C ARG A 156 -14.22 20.74 18.30
N PHE A 157 -13.07 20.91 18.91
CA PHE A 157 -11.86 21.35 18.21
C PHE A 157 -11.41 20.33 17.15
N ALA A 158 -11.42 19.03 17.46
CA ALA A 158 -11.17 17.97 16.52
C ALA A 158 -12.13 18.02 15.32
N ARG A 159 -13.42 18.16 15.57
CA ARG A 159 -14.43 18.29 14.53
C ARG A 159 -14.14 19.46 13.58
N ASP A 160 -13.74 20.60 14.13
CA ASP A 160 -13.41 21.78 13.31
C ASP A 160 -12.15 21.55 12.48
N LEU A 161 -11.10 20.91 13.01
CA LEU A 161 -9.88 20.55 12.29
C LEU A 161 -10.15 19.58 11.12
N PHE A 162 -10.95 18.55 11.36
CA PHE A 162 -11.27 17.53 10.37
C PHE A 162 -12.41 17.91 9.40
N MET A 163 -12.99 19.08 9.56
CA MET A 163 -13.97 19.60 8.61
C MET A 163 -13.34 20.08 7.29
N CYS A 164 -12.14 20.66 7.34
CA CYS A 164 -11.49 21.25 6.17
C CYS A 164 -9.99 20.99 6.06
N ASP A 165 -9.28 20.86 7.16
CA ASP A 165 -7.81 20.92 7.17
C ASP A 165 -7.13 19.55 7.16
N TYR A 166 -7.81 18.55 7.72
CA TYR A 166 -7.28 17.19 7.84
C TYR A 166 -8.36 16.14 7.55
N TRP A 167 -7.91 14.92 7.29
CA TRP A 167 -8.77 13.75 7.28
C TRP A 167 -8.08 12.60 8.02
N PHE A 168 -8.88 11.65 8.53
CA PHE A 168 -8.46 10.52 9.33
C PHE A 168 -9.01 9.24 8.71
N ASP A 169 -8.15 8.25 8.53
CA ASP A 169 -8.55 6.91 8.13
C ASP A 169 -7.58 5.87 8.69
N ASP A 170 -8.11 4.76 9.17
CA ASP A 170 -7.40 3.58 9.70
C ASP A 170 -6.25 3.89 10.67
N GLY A 171 -6.42 4.90 11.54
CA GLY A 171 -5.41 5.31 12.53
C GLY A 171 -4.40 6.34 12.03
N PHE A 172 -4.56 6.86 10.82
CA PHE A 172 -3.63 7.83 10.23
C PHE A 172 -4.30 9.18 9.97
N VAL A 173 -3.51 10.23 10.15
CA VAL A 173 -3.93 11.61 9.88
C VAL A 173 -3.15 12.15 8.67
N PHE A 174 -3.88 12.83 7.81
CA PHE A 174 -3.37 13.47 6.61
C PHE A 174 -3.91 14.89 6.47
N ARG A 175 -3.17 15.75 5.79
CA ARG A 175 -3.66 17.06 5.38
C ARG A 175 -4.67 16.92 4.25
N ALA A 176 -5.76 17.69 4.34
CA ALA A 176 -6.65 17.85 3.22
C ALA A 176 -6.00 18.79 2.20
N ALA A 177 -5.78 18.28 1.00
CA ALA A 177 -5.19 19.07 -0.08
C ALA A 177 -6.20 20.06 -0.66
#